data_932942d308ab48bf086656712bc427fc
#
_entry.id   932942d308ab48bf086656712bc427fc
#
_cell.length_a   1.000
_cell.length_b   1.000
_cell.length_c   1.000
_cell.angle_alpha   90.00
_cell.angle_beta   90.00
_cell.angle_gamma   90.00
#
_symmetry.space_group_name_H-M   'P 1'
#
loop_
_entity.id
_entity.type
_entity.pdbx_description
1 polymer ?
#
loop_
_entity_poly.entity_id
_entity_poly.type
_entity_poly.pdbx_seq_one_letter_code
_entity_poly.pdbx_strand_id
1 'polypeptide(L)'
;LVVSYNPGYQNLLKGMKPSTRQRFVAMRFDYPSAAEEERIVANEAAVEPALAAQVVKLGQALRRLEQHDLEEVASTRLLIFTARMIGAGMSPREACLSCLAEPLSDDPQTVAALMDVVDVHFG
;
A
#
# COMPACT_ATOMS: atom_id res chain seq x y z
N LEU A 1 -3.70 24.21 -13.84
CA LEU A 1 -2.62 23.24 -13.72
C LEU A 1 -2.74 22.51 -12.39
N VAL A 2 -2.78 21.19 -12.43
CA VAL A 2 -2.79 20.32 -11.26
C VAL A 2 -1.50 19.53 -11.25
N VAL A 3 -0.83 19.47 -10.09
CA VAL A 3 0.41 18.70 -9.88
C VAL A 3 0.18 17.72 -8.75
N SER A 4 0.47 16.44 -8.99
CA SER A 4 0.48 15.38 -7.97
C SER A 4 1.91 14.88 -7.78
N TYR A 5 2.32 14.70 -6.53
CA TYR A 5 3.66 14.22 -6.20
C TYR A 5 3.68 13.51 -4.85
N ASN A 6 4.66 12.63 -4.66
CA ASN A 6 4.92 11.99 -3.37
C ASN A 6 6.00 12.77 -2.61
N PRO A 7 5.69 13.30 -1.42
CA PRO A 7 6.70 13.94 -0.59
C PRO A 7 7.85 12.95 -0.28
N GLY A 8 9.07 13.36 -0.50
CA GLY A 8 10.26 12.53 -0.26
C GLY A 8 10.85 11.86 -1.51
N TYR A 9 10.05 11.59 -2.54
CA TYR A 9 10.54 10.98 -3.78
C TYR A 9 10.96 11.97 -4.85
N GLN A 10 10.44 13.18 -4.81
CA GLN A 10 10.71 14.16 -5.84
C GLN A 10 10.97 15.53 -5.27
N ASN A 11 12.04 16.12 -5.77
CA ASN A 11 12.40 17.51 -5.54
C ASN A 11 11.59 18.50 -6.39
N LEU A 12 10.36 18.14 -6.80
CA LEU A 12 9.52 19.01 -7.61
C LEU A 12 9.35 20.38 -6.93
N LEU A 13 9.13 20.35 -5.62
CA LEU A 13 9.01 21.57 -4.81
C LEU A 13 10.35 22.28 -4.58
N LYS A 14 11.47 21.57 -4.62
CA LYS A 14 12.80 22.19 -4.49
C LYS A 14 13.19 22.97 -5.74
N GLY A 15 12.70 22.54 -6.91
CA GLY A 15 12.91 23.25 -8.18
C GLY A 15 11.98 24.46 -8.38
N MET A 16 10.93 24.59 -7.58
CA MET A 16 9.96 25.70 -7.70
C MET A 16 10.39 26.87 -6.82
N LYS A 17 10.38 28.06 -7.40
CA LYS A 17 10.58 29.29 -6.63
C LYS A 17 9.47 29.44 -5.58
N PRO A 18 9.77 29.99 -4.38
CA PRO A 18 8.77 30.19 -3.32
C PRO A 18 7.55 30.98 -3.80
N SER A 19 7.74 32.00 -4.63
CA SER A 19 6.66 32.79 -5.21
C SER A 19 5.75 31.98 -6.12
N THR A 20 6.28 30.97 -6.82
CA THR A 20 5.47 30.06 -7.65
C THR A 20 4.65 29.10 -6.77
N ARG A 21 5.25 28.55 -5.72
CA ARG A 21 4.56 27.68 -4.76
C ARG A 21 3.37 28.36 -4.10
N GLN A 22 3.50 29.66 -3.78
CA GLN A 22 2.42 30.44 -3.16
C GLN A 22 1.19 30.65 -4.07
N ARG A 23 1.30 30.38 -5.37
CA ARG A 23 0.20 30.47 -6.33
C ARG A 23 -0.64 29.18 -6.41
N PHE A 24 -0.23 28.12 -5.71
CA PHE A 24 -0.94 26.84 -5.66
C PHE A 24 -1.66 26.68 -4.34
N VAL A 25 -2.80 26.00 -4.41
CA VAL A 25 -3.48 25.48 -3.22
C VAL A 25 -2.96 24.05 -2.99
N ALA A 26 -2.41 23.80 -1.82
CA ALA A 26 -1.90 22.49 -1.47
C ALA A 26 -3.01 21.65 -0.82
N MET A 27 -3.16 20.43 -1.31
CA MET A 27 -4.02 19.42 -0.71
C MET A 27 -3.18 18.20 -0.37
N ARG A 28 -3.34 17.69 0.85
CA ARG A 28 -2.66 16.49 1.30
C ARG A 28 -3.62 15.32 1.29
N PHE A 29 -3.18 14.22 0.73
CA PHE A 29 -3.89 12.95 0.75
C PHE A 29 -3.12 11.95 1.58
N ASP A 30 -3.79 11.37 2.56
CA ASP A 30 -3.30 10.25 3.37
C ASP A 30 -4.09 8.99 3.02
N TYR A 31 -3.72 7.87 3.63
CA TYR A 31 -4.50 6.64 3.52
C TYR A 31 -5.91 6.85 4.04
N PRO A 32 -6.92 6.19 3.43
CA PRO A 32 -8.26 6.19 3.99
C PRO A 32 -8.25 5.53 5.38
N SER A 33 -9.31 5.76 6.16
CA SER A 33 -9.52 5.02 7.40
C SER A 33 -9.61 3.52 7.13
N ALA A 34 -9.32 2.68 8.13
CA ALA A 34 -9.42 1.23 7.98
C ALA A 34 -10.79 0.80 7.43
N ALA A 35 -11.88 1.34 7.99
CA ALA A 35 -13.23 1.02 7.55
C ALA A 35 -13.51 1.41 6.09
N GLU A 36 -13.00 2.56 5.67
CA GLU A 36 -13.14 3.01 4.27
C GLU A 36 -12.31 2.16 3.32
N GLU A 37 -11.06 1.85 3.71
CA GLU A 37 -10.16 1.03 2.88
C GLU A 37 -10.70 -0.40 2.74
N GLU A 38 -11.27 -0.98 3.79
CA GLU A 38 -11.94 -2.28 3.72
C GLU A 38 -13.10 -2.27 2.72
N ARG A 39 -13.91 -1.23 2.71
CA ARG A 39 -14.99 -1.08 1.72
C ARG A 39 -14.45 -0.93 0.29
N ILE A 40 -13.40 -0.15 0.12
CA ILE A 40 -12.74 0.01 -1.19
C ILE A 40 -12.20 -1.32 -1.69
N VAL A 41 -11.47 -2.05 -0.85
CA VAL A 41 -10.90 -3.35 -1.22
C VAL A 41 -11.99 -4.37 -1.52
N ALA A 42 -13.03 -4.46 -0.68
CA ALA A 42 -14.15 -5.37 -0.90
C ALA A 42 -14.86 -5.10 -2.24
N ASN A 43 -15.14 -3.85 -2.54
CA ASN A 43 -15.84 -3.44 -3.76
C ASN A 43 -14.96 -3.61 -5.01
N GLU A 44 -13.74 -3.11 -4.97
CA GLU A 44 -12.84 -3.13 -6.14
C GLU A 44 -12.30 -4.52 -6.47
N ALA A 45 -12.04 -5.33 -5.45
CA ALA A 45 -11.61 -6.71 -5.64
C ALA A 45 -12.79 -7.69 -5.81
N ALA A 46 -14.02 -7.26 -5.55
CA ALA A 46 -15.22 -8.10 -5.54
C ALA A 46 -15.06 -9.32 -4.63
N VAL A 47 -14.63 -9.09 -3.39
CA VAL A 47 -14.41 -10.13 -2.38
C VAL A 47 -15.28 -9.90 -1.16
N GLU A 48 -15.43 -10.94 -0.34
CA GLU A 48 -16.18 -10.85 0.92
C GLU A 48 -15.53 -9.82 1.87
N PRO A 49 -16.35 -9.10 2.65
CA PRO A 49 -15.84 -8.11 3.60
C PRO A 49 -14.83 -8.66 4.60
N ALA A 50 -14.97 -9.92 5.02
CA ALA A 50 -14.03 -10.56 5.94
C ALA A 50 -12.62 -10.68 5.34
N LEU A 51 -12.50 -11.04 4.07
CA LEU A 51 -11.21 -11.10 3.37
C LEU A 51 -10.63 -9.70 3.19
N ALA A 52 -11.44 -8.73 2.80
CA ALA A 52 -10.99 -7.35 2.67
C ALA A 52 -10.44 -6.81 4.00
N ALA A 53 -11.10 -7.09 5.11
CA ALA A 53 -10.65 -6.70 6.44
C ALA A 53 -9.29 -7.33 6.79
N GLN A 54 -9.09 -8.60 6.49
CA GLN A 54 -7.80 -9.27 6.71
C GLN A 54 -6.68 -8.65 5.89
N VAL A 55 -6.91 -8.40 4.61
CA VAL A 55 -5.93 -7.80 3.70
C VAL A 55 -5.59 -6.37 4.13
N VAL A 56 -6.58 -5.57 4.53
CA VAL A 56 -6.34 -4.20 5.02
C VAL A 56 -5.55 -4.22 6.34
N LYS A 57 -5.88 -5.12 7.25
CA LYS A 57 -5.14 -5.27 8.51
C LYS A 57 -3.68 -5.63 8.26
N LEU A 58 -3.41 -6.53 7.31
CA LEU A 58 -2.05 -6.83 6.86
C LEU A 58 -1.37 -5.57 6.28
N GLY A 59 -2.04 -4.85 5.40
CA GLY A 59 -1.52 -3.62 4.81
C GLY A 59 -1.12 -2.59 5.87
N GLN A 60 -1.94 -2.41 6.90
CA GLN A 60 -1.63 -1.54 8.02
C GLN A 60 -0.41 -2.00 8.81
N ALA A 61 -0.26 -3.31 9.02
CA ALA A 61 0.92 -3.88 9.69
C ALA A 61 2.20 -3.62 8.89
N LEU A 62 2.15 -3.82 7.57
CA LEU A 62 3.28 -3.55 6.68
C LEU A 62 3.64 -2.07 6.66
N ARG A 63 2.67 -1.16 6.59
CA ARG A 63 2.90 0.29 6.65
C ARG A 63 3.59 0.75 7.92
N ARG A 64 3.36 0.08 9.04
CA ARG A 64 4.09 0.36 10.28
C ARG A 64 5.56 -0.05 10.22
N LEU A 65 5.90 -1.08 9.45
CA LEU A 65 7.27 -1.49 9.21
C LEU A 65 8.02 -0.57 8.26
N GLU A 66 7.31 0.03 7.31
CA GLU A 66 7.86 0.91 6.28
C GLU A 66 8.60 2.14 6.84
N GLN A 67 8.28 2.56 8.05
CA GLN A 67 8.97 3.68 8.71
C GLN A 67 10.47 3.41 8.93
N HIS A 68 10.92 2.19 8.67
CA HIS A 68 12.27 1.78 9.01
C HIS A 68 13.22 1.53 7.83
N ASP A 69 12.80 1.01 6.64
CA ASP A 69 13.75 0.73 5.54
C ASP A 69 13.11 0.29 4.21
N LEU A 70 11.80 0.47 3.98
CA LEU A 70 11.20 0.06 2.71
C LEU A 70 11.24 1.20 1.68
N GLU A 71 11.64 0.86 0.46
CA GLU A 71 11.69 1.80 -0.67
C GLU A 71 10.30 2.17 -1.19
N GLU A 72 9.34 1.29 -1.03
CA GLU A 72 7.97 1.44 -1.52
C GLU A 72 6.93 1.24 -0.41
N VAL A 73 5.74 1.78 -0.62
CA VAL A 73 4.65 1.82 0.34
C VAL A 73 3.56 0.82 -0.05
N ALA A 74 3.02 0.07 0.93
CA ALA A 74 1.88 -0.83 0.72
C ALA A 74 0.61 -0.02 0.38
N SER A 75 0.45 0.33 -0.88
CA SER A 75 -0.68 1.12 -1.37
C SER A 75 -1.99 0.34 -1.34
N THR A 76 -3.10 1.05 -1.28
CA THR A 76 -4.44 0.44 -1.42
C THR A 76 -4.57 -0.37 -2.72
N ARG A 77 -3.88 0.05 -3.80
CA ARG A 77 -3.84 -0.69 -5.06
C ARG A 77 -3.25 -2.09 -4.91
N LEU A 78 -2.14 -2.22 -4.18
CA LEU A 78 -1.55 -3.53 -3.91
C LEU A 78 -2.47 -4.41 -3.07
N LEU A 79 -3.19 -3.84 -2.12
CA LEU A 79 -4.17 -4.57 -1.31
C LEU A 79 -5.34 -5.07 -2.17
N ILE A 80 -5.82 -4.26 -3.10
CA ILE A 80 -6.88 -4.66 -4.05
C ILE A 80 -6.40 -5.84 -4.91
N PHE A 81 -5.20 -5.77 -5.47
CA PHE A 81 -4.64 -6.86 -6.28
C PHE A 81 -4.47 -8.14 -5.46
N THR A 82 -3.94 -8.03 -4.24
CA THR A 82 -3.79 -9.18 -3.35
C THR A 82 -5.15 -9.83 -3.05
N ALA A 83 -6.15 -9.04 -2.64
CA ALA A 83 -7.48 -9.54 -2.37
C ALA A 83 -8.13 -10.18 -3.61
N ARG A 84 -7.95 -9.58 -4.77
CA ARG A 84 -8.49 -10.11 -6.04
C ARG A 84 -7.88 -11.46 -6.41
N MET A 85 -6.58 -11.64 -6.23
CA MET A 85 -5.91 -12.90 -6.50
C MET A 85 -6.33 -14.00 -5.53
N ILE A 86 -6.49 -13.68 -4.24
CA ILE A 86 -7.05 -14.62 -3.26
C ILE A 86 -8.48 -15.00 -3.63
N GLY A 87 -9.31 -14.02 -3.96
CA GLY A 87 -10.70 -14.25 -4.39
C GLY A 87 -10.80 -15.09 -5.68
N ALA A 88 -9.78 -15.04 -6.54
CA ALA A 88 -9.69 -15.87 -7.74
C ALA A 88 -9.17 -17.29 -7.48
N GLY A 89 -8.81 -17.63 -6.24
CA GLY A 89 -8.40 -18.98 -5.84
C GLY A 89 -6.89 -19.17 -5.58
N MET A 90 -6.10 -18.11 -5.67
CA MET A 90 -4.70 -18.18 -5.27
C MET A 90 -4.60 -18.31 -3.75
N SER A 91 -3.64 -19.08 -3.24
CA SER A 91 -3.46 -19.16 -1.79
C SER A 91 -3.08 -17.78 -1.22
N PRO A 92 -3.55 -17.44 -0.02
CA PRO A 92 -3.24 -16.13 0.57
C PRO A 92 -1.74 -15.83 0.63
N ARG A 93 -0.94 -16.84 0.95
CA ARG A 93 0.52 -16.69 1.05
C ARG A 93 1.17 -16.36 -0.30
N GLU A 94 0.77 -17.06 -1.36
CA GLU A 94 1.27 -16.80 -2.72
C GLU A 94 0.82 -15.44 -3.24
N ALA A 95 -0.44 -15.08 -3.02
CA ALA A 95 -0.96 -13.78 -3.40
C ALA A 95 -0.22 -12.64 -2.68
N CYS A 96 0.04 -12.79 -1.39
CA CYS A 96 0.79 -11.80 -0.63
C CYS A 96 2.26 -11.71 -1.07
N LEU A 97 2.88 -12.83 -1.38
CA LEU A 97 4.25 -12.83 -1.91
C LEU A 97 4.32 -12.05 -3.23
N SER A 98 3.51 -12.44 -4.21
CA SER A 98 3.60 -11.91 -5.57
C SER A 98 3.03 -10.50 -5.73
N CYS A 99 1.97 -10.16 -5.00
CA CYS A 99 1.26 -8.89 -5.16
C CYS A 99 1.62 -7.85 -4.11
N LEU A 100 2.30 -8.25 -3.05
CA LEU A 100 2.56 -7.35 -1.93
C LEU A 100 4.05 -7.32 -1.54
N ALA A 101 4.65 -8.47 -1.16
CA ALA A 101 6.01 -8.48 -0.66
C ALA A 101 7.08 -8.18 -1.73
N GLU A 102 7.05 -8.88 -2.85
CA GLU A 102 7.99 -8.66 -3.95
C GLU A 102 7.87 -7.28 -4.61
N PRO A 103 6.67 -6.69 -4.82
CA PRO A 103 6.56 -5.33 -5.29
C PRO A 103 7.11 -4.26 -4.33
N LEU A 104 7.20 -4.56 -3.04
CA LEU A 104 7.70 -3.61 -2.03
C LEU A 104 9.22 -3.63 -1.88
N SER A 105 9.89 -4.71 -2.26
CA SER A 105 11.35 -4.82 -2.17
C SER A 105 11.89 -5.93 -3.06
N ASP A 106 13.07 -5.72 -3.64
CA ASP A 106 13.85 -6.74 -4.35
C ASP A 106 14.97 -7.35 -3.47
N ASP A 107 15.10 -6.89 -2.23
CA ASP A 107 15.99 -7.51 -1.27
C ASP A 107 15.39 -8.78 -0.65
N PRO A 108 16.02 -9.98 -0.83
CA PRO A 108 15.44 -11.23 -0.33
C PRO A 108 15.23 -11.27 1.19
N GLN A 109 16.08 -10.60 1.97
CA GLN A 109 15.92 -10.56 3.43
C GLN A 109 14.72 -9.71 3.83
N THR A 110 14.51 -8.59 3.15
CA THR A 110 13.33 -7.74 3.36
C THR A 110 12.05 -8.49 2.97
N VAL A 111 12.04 -9.16 1.82
CA VAL A 111 10.90 -9.97 1.38
C VAL A 111 10.59 -11.06 2.41
N ALA A 112 11.60 -11.76 2.93
CA ALA A 112 11.42 -12.76 3.97
C ALA A 112 10.79 -12.17 5.24
N ALA A 113 11.27 -11.01 5.69
CA ALA A 113 10.70 -10.32 6.85
C ALA A 113 9.24 -9.88 6.62
N LEU A 114 8.90 -9.42 5.42
CA LEU A 114 7.52 -9.10 5.06
C LEU A 114 6.64 -10.36 5.09
N MET A 115 7.16 -11.49 4.60
CA MET A 115 6.44 -12.77 4.61
C MET A 115 6.22 -13.32 6.02
N ASP A 116 7.13 -13.06 6.97
CA ASP A 116 6.90 -13.39 8.38
C ASP A 116 5.67 -12.66 8.94
N VAL A 117 5.47 -11.40 8.56
CA VAL A 117 4.25 -10.64 8.92
C VAL A 117 3.01 -11.21 8.25
N VAL A 118 3.12 -11.62 6.99
CA VAL A 118 2.03 -12.29 6.25
C VAL A 118 1.60 -13.57 6.98
N ASP A 119 2.56 -14.39 7.38
CA ASP A 119 2.30 -15.66 8.05
C ASP A 119 1.61 -15.47 9.42
N VAL A 120 1.84 -14.36 10.11
CA VAL A 120 1.10 -14.00 11.33
C VAL A 120 -0.38 -13.68 11.04
N HIS A 121 -0.68 -13.10 9.86
CA HIS A 121 -2.04 -12.67 9.53
C HIS A 121 -2.87 -13.71 8.77
N PHE A 122 -2.21 -14.58 8.02
CA PHE A 122 -2.84 -15.60 7.17
C PHE A 122 -2.37 -17.04 7.47
N GLY A 123 -1.48 -17.18 8.43
CA GLY A 123 -0.91 -18.49 8.82
C GLY A 123 -1.86 -19.38 9.64
#